data_3b68cb1f1be13d1ed77c3c017b7b6650
#
_entry.id   3b68cb1f1be13d1ed77c3c017b7b6650
#
_cell.length_a   1.000
_cell.length_b   1.000
_cell.length_c   1.000
_cell.angle_alpha   90.00
_cell.angle_beta   90.00
_cell.angle_gamma   90.00
#
_symmetry.space_group_name_H-M   'P 1'
#
loop_
_entity.id
_entity.type
_entity.pdbx_description
1 polymer ?
#
loop_
_entity_poly.entity_id
_entity_poly.type
_entity_poly.pdbx_seq_one_letter_code
_entity_poly.pdbx_strand_id
1 'polypeptide(L)'
;VRIERCRGAIFDLDGVITQTARVHFQAWKTVFDDYLKNLSRANGEQWEPFTYENDYLPYVDGKPRYQGVKSFLDSRDISIPYGEPSDPLENETMCAIGNRKNELFRKHVTEGKVDVYQSTLSLIKELKDSGVKVGVASSSRNCNFILEKTAILDLFETVIDGTTSKEFGLRGKPAPDIFTVAAGNLGLHPSECLMVEDSISGVKAGKNGNFALVIGVARNKNTHDLQINGADIVVEDLEDLCLQVIEDWFRKRIRENNWHLTYYGFDPSDEKLRETLTTVGNGYFATRGCFEGESADEVVHYPGTYIAGVYNKLPSNVYRRTVYNNDFVNCPNWLPIEFRIEDSDFMHLADVDILYYEHDLDMKNAVMSRAMLIKDSEGRVTEIRSERIASMDNPHLAGIRYSVTPKNYSGKVTLRSAIDGTVINYGVPRYRELNSKHLSPISVVKEQGGLSILVRTSTSKVNICMHAKTILSGNGTHLDAEKDVYKDMGYISESYTFKARKEKTYTLEKLVSICTSKDCDNDGDPEEVSLEMLQEVDSFDGLYGKHRDAWERLWDLADFEIEGDRFAQKVIHLHIYHLLVTGSPHNTKIDAGIPARGLHGEAYRGHIFWDELFVMPFYNLHFAEVARSF
;
A
#
# COMPACT_ATOMS: atom_id res chain seq x y z
N VAL A 1 -19.16 13.32 -7.97
CA VAL A 1 -17.73 13.63 -8.10
C VAL A 1 -17.43 13.84 -9.55
N ARG A 2 -16.76 14.94 -9.93
CA ARG A 2 -16.32 15.19 -11.30
C ARG A 2 -14.93 14.58 -11.46
N ILE A 3 -14.79 13.61 -12.37
CA ILE A 3 -13.48 13.07 -12.74
C ILE A 3 -12.86 14.04 -13.77
N GLU A 4 -11.69 14.58 -13.45
CA GLU A 4 -11.02 15.57 -14.31
C GLU A 4 -9.77 14.99 -14.98
N ARG A 5 -9.19 13.93 -14.43
CA ARG A 5 -7.86 13.43 -14.80
C ARG A 5 -7.85 12.03 -15.39
N CYS A 6 -8.76 11.16 -15.00
CA CYS A 6 -9.00 9.92 -15.71
C CYS A 6 -9.79 10.24 -16.99
N ARG A 7 -9.18 10.07 -18.15
CA ARG A 7 -9.78 10.41 -19.44
C ARG A 7 -10.30 9.20 -20.20
N GLY A 8 -9.79 8.00 -19.88
CA GLY A 8 -10.17 6.75 -20.49
C GLY A 8 -10.27 5.60 -19.52
N ALA A 9 -11.09 4.61 -19.85
CA ALA A 9 -11.23 3.36 -19.11
C ALA A 9 -11.30 2.19 -20.09
N ILE A 10 -10.42 1.21 -19.93
CA ILE A 10 -10.36 0.02 -20.78
C ILE A 10 -10.71 -1.19 -19.93
N PHE A 11 -11.77 -1.91 -20.32
CA PHE A 11 -12.24 -3.10 -19.61
C PHE A 11 -11.90 -4.37 -20.40
N ASP A 12 -11.45 -5.41 -19.68
CA ASP A 12 -11.53 -6.75 -20.26
C ASP A 12 -12.99 -7.21 -20.32
N LEU A 13 -13.28 -8.25 -21.10
CA LEU A 13 -14.61 -8.79 -21.28
C LEU A 13 -14.93 -9.88 -20.25
N ASP A 14 -14.15 -10.97 -20.33
CA ASP A 14 -14.43 -12.23 -19.63
C ASP A 14 -14.03 -12.12 -18.15
N GLY A 15 -14.99 -12.29 -17.23
CA GLY A 15 -14.75 -12.11 -15.78
C GLY A 15 -14.83 -10.67 -15.26
N VAL A 16 -14.78 -9.68 -16.15
CA VAL A 16 -14.93 -8.24 -15.82
C VAL A 16 -16.30 -7.70 -16.21
N ILE A 17 -16.65 -7.76 -17.50
CA ILE A 17 -17.96 -7.29 -18.00
C ILE A 17 -18.97 -8.42 -17.95
N THR A 18 -18.57 -9.64 -18.35
CA THR A 18 -19.46 -10.79 -18.52
C THR A 18 -19.04 -12.00 -17.69
N GLN A 19 -20.02 -12.77 -17.23
CA GLN A 19 -19.82 -14.01 -16.47
C GLN A 19 -19.59 -15.20 -17.42
N THR A 20 -18.67 -15.05 -18.34
CA THR A 20 -18.42 -16.04 -19.40
C THR A 20 -17.57 -17.23 -18.96
N ALA A 21 -16.78 -17.12 -17.88
CA ALA A 21 -15.91 -18.20 -17.42
C ALA A 21 -16.64 -19.53 -17.22
N ARG A 22 -17.85 -19.50 -16.64
CA ARG A 22 -18.68 -20.69 -16.46
C ARG A 22 -19.13 -21.31 -17.80
N VAL A 23 -19.51 -20.46 -18.76
CA VAL A 23 -19.95 -20.90 -20.08
C VAL A 23 -18.77 -21.45 -20.88
N HIS A 24 -17.60 -20.83 -20.77
CA HIS A 24 -16.35 -21.32 -21.34
C HIS A 24 -16.00 -22.71 -20.80
N PHE A 25 -16.01 -22.87 -19.48
CA PHE A 25 -15.75 -24.15 -18.84
C PHE A 25 -16.74 -25.24 -19.28
N GLN A 26 -18.04 -24.94 -19.28
CA GLN A 26 -19.07 -25.90 -19.70
C GLN A 26 -18.89 -26.35 -21.15
N ALA A 27 -18.56 -25.43 -22.07
CA ALA A 27 -18.31 -25.74 -23.45
C ALA A 27 -17.04 -26.61 -23.60
N TRP A 28 -15.97 -26.30 -22.90
CA TRP A 28 -14.76 -27.12 -22.88
C TRP A 28 -15.01 -28.51 -22.30
N LYS A 29 -15.68 -28.54 -21.11
CA LYS A 29 -16.01 -29.81 -20.47
C LYS A 29 -16.79 -30.74 -21.39
N THR A 30 -17.81 -30.23 -22.05
CA THR A 30 -18.61 -31.05 -22.99
C THR A 30 -17.74 -31.61 -24.10
N VAL A 31 -16.93 -30.78 -24.75
CA VAL A 31 -16.12 -31.21 -25.90
C VAL A 31 -14.99 -32.14 -25.48
N PHE A 32 -14.30 -31.87 -24.37
CA PHE A 32 -13.22 -32.75 -23.90
C PHE A 32 -13.77 -34.07 -23.35
N ASP A 33 -14.86 -34.03 -22.57
CA ASP A 33 -15.48 -35.26 -22.07
C ASP A 33 -15.95 -36.18 -23.24
N ASP A 34 -16.56 -35.61 -24.29
CA ASP A 34 -16.96 -36.36 -25.45
C ASP A 34 -15.76 -36.95 -26.22
N TYR A 35 -14.69 -36.17 -26.36
CA TYR A 35 -13.45 -36.64 -26.99
C TYR A 35 -12.79 -37.76 -26.18
N LEU A 36 -12.62 -37.58 -24.86
CA LEU A 36 -12.01 -38.58 -23.98
C LEU A 36 -12.83 -39.87 -23.89
N LYS A 37 -14.17 -39.78 -23.87
CA LYS A 37 -15.07 -40.94 -23.91
C LYS A 37 -14.88 -41.76 -25.20
N ASN A 38 -14.78 -41.07 -26.33
CA ASN A 38 -14.59 -41.75 -27.63
C ASN A 38 -13.21 -42.41 -27.71
N LEU A 39 -12.16 -41.73 -27.24
CA LEU A 39 -10.81 -42.26 -27.14
C LEU A 39 -10.73 -43.50 -26.25
N SER A 40 -11.36 -43.46 -25.06
CA SER A 40 -11.45 -44.57 -24.12
C SER A 40 -12.16 -45.79 -24.72
N ARG A 41 -13.27 -45.57 -25.45
CA ARG A 41 -13.97 -46.67 -26.15
C ARG A 41 -13.12 -47.32 -27.23
N ALA A 42 -12.27 -46.56 -27.92
CA ALA A 42 -11.37 -47.09 -28.94
C ALA A 42 -10.22 -47.90 -28.33
N ASN A 43 -9.67 -47.45 -27.17
CA ASN A 43 -8.48 -48.04 -26.56
C ASN A 43 -8.80 -49.06 -25.45
N GLY A 44 -10.05 -49.15 -24.99
CA GLY A 44 -10.45 -50.04 -23.88
C GLY A 44 -9.98 -49.58 -22.48
N GLU A 45 -9.62 -48.32 -22.34
CA GLU A 45 -9.10 -47.73 -21.11
C GLU A 45 -10.21 -46.97 -20.33
N GLN A 46 -10.01 -46.75 -19.00
CA GLN A 46 -10.87 -45.84 -18.23
C GLN A 46 -10.49 -44.40 -18.57
N TRP A 47 -11.49 -43.53 -18.75
CA TRP A 47 -11.27 -42.10 -18.94
C TRP A 47 -11.64 -41.33 -17.66
N GLU A 48 -10.92 -40.22 -17.39
CA GLU A 48 -11.22 -39.30 -16.34
C GLU A 48 -11.88 -38.04 -16.89
N PRO A 49 -12.98 -37.57 -16.30
CA PRO A 49 -13.67 -36.38 -16.78
C PRO A 49 -12.81 -35.13 -16.65
N PHE A 50 -13.03 -34.18 -17.57
CA PHE A 50 -12.44 -32.84 -17.49
C PHE A 50 -13.03 -32.05 -16.31
N THR A 51 -12.18 -31.53 -15.44
CA THR A 51 -12.56 -30.82 -14.22
C THR A 51 -12.15 -29.35 -14.22
N TYR A 52 -12.78 -28.52 -13.37
CA TYR A 52 -12.49 -27.10 -13.30
C TYR A 52 -11.11 -26.82 -12.70
N GLU A 53 -10.83 -27.41 -11.52
CA GLU A 53 -9.63 -27.12 -10.72
C GLU A 53 -8.37 -27.79 -11.29
N ASN A 54 -8.48 -29.05 -11.75
CA ASN A 54 -7.30 -29.82 -12.15
C ASN A 54 -6.96 -29.71 -13.63
N ASP A 55 -7.93 -29.31 -14.49
CA ASP A 55 -7.73 -29.30 -15.95
C ASP A 55 -7.96 -27.91 -16.55
N TYR A 56 -9.09 -27.23 -16.23
CA TYR A 56 -9.44 -25.98 -16.86
C TYR A 56 -8.50 -24.85 -16.42
N LEU A 57 -8.37 -24.60 -15.11
CA LEU A 57 -7.56 -23.51 -14.58
C LEU A 57 -6.06 -23.62 -14.98
N PRO A 58 -5.36 -24.76 -14.82
CA PRO A 58 -3.94 -24.83 -15.12
C PRO A 58 -3.61 -24.93 -16.61
N TYR A 59 -4.48 -25.50 -17.42
CA TYR A 59 -4.13 -25.85 -18.80
C TYR A 59 -4.90 -25.09 -19.88
N VAL A 60 -6.07 -24.51 -19.59
CA VAL A 60 -6.96 -23.94 -20.62
C VAL A 60 -7.27 -22.47 -20.37
N ASP A 61 -7.49 -22.08 -19.11
CA ASP A 61 -7.90 -20.74 -18.75
C ASP A 61 -6.88 -19.67 -19.17
N GLY A 62 -7.38 -18.56 -19.71
CA GLY A 62 -6.55 -17.44 -20.19
C GLY A 62 -5.71 -17.74 -21.45
N LYS A 63 -5.72 -18.96 -22.00
CA LYS A 63 -4.94 -19.32 -23.17
C LYS A 63 -5.72 -19.14 -24.49
N PRO A 64 -5.02 -18.82 -25.60
CA PRO A 64 -5.62 -18.90 -26.94
C PRO A 64 -6.20 -20.28 -27.19
N ARG A 65 -7.36 -20.35 -27.87
CA ARG A 65 -8.19 -21.56 -28.05
C ARG A 65 -7.40 -22.81 -28.36
N TYR A 66 -6.59 -22.79 -29.42
CA TYR A 66 -5.86 -23.98 -29.86
C TYR A 66 -4.68 -24.31 -28.96
N GLN A 67 -4.08 -23.31 -28.30
CA GLN A 67 -3.06 -23.55 -27.30
C GLN A 67 -3.64 -24.19 -26.05
N GLY A 68 -4.87 -23.81 -25.64
CA GLY A 68 -5.60 -24.46 -24.57
C GLY A 68 -5.87 -25.93 -24.86
N VAL A 69 -6.31 -26.28 -26.11
CA VAL A 69 -6.46 -27.66 -26.51
C VAL A 69 -5.13 -28.40 -26.39
N LYS A 70 -4.06 -27.86 -27.00
CA LYS A 70 -2.72 -28.48 -26.95
C LYS A 70 -2.26 -28.70 -25.51
N SER A 71 -2.32 -27.67 -24.68
CA SER A 71 -1.85 -27.74 -23.29
C SER A 71 -2.60 -28.77 -22.45
N PHE A 72 -3.92 -28.91 -22.64
CA PHE A 72 -4.71 -29.92 -21.97
C PHE A 72 -4.37 -31.35 -22.48
N LEU A 73 -4.29 -31.56 -23.80
CA LEU A 73 -3.96 -32.86 -24.35
C LEU A 73 -2.55 -33.30 -23.96
N ASP A 74 -1.57 -32.38 -23.98
CA ASP A 74 -0.21 -32.65 -23.52
C ASP A 74 -0.19 -33.08 -22.03
N SER A 75 -1.05 -32.49 -21.16
CA SER A 75 -1.15 -32.88 -19.75
C SER A 75 -1.71 -34.28 -19.50
N ARG A 76 -2.34 -34.87 -20.53
CA ARG A 76 -2.92 -36.21 -20.52
C ARG A 76 -2.12 -37.19 -21.41
N ASP A 77 -0.92 -36.81 -21.90
CA ASP A 77 -0.07 -37.58 -22.81
C ASP A 77 -0.79 -37.98 -24.11
N ILE A 78 -1.75 -37.18 -24.58
CA ILE A 78 -2.52 -37.40 -25.78
C ILE A 78 -1.91 -36.59 -26.92
N SER A 79 -1.43 -37.29 -27.97
CA SER A 79 -0.85 -36.68 -29.18
C SER A 79 -1.77 -36.85 -30.37
N ILE A 80 -2.20 -35.71 -30.95
CA ILE A 80 -2.98 -35.66 -32.21
C ILE A 80 -2.42 -34.56 -33.11
N PRO A 81 -2.71 -34.60 -34.43
CA PRO A 81 -2.30 -33.54 -35.35
C PRO A 81 -2.84 -32.17 -34.91
N TYR A 82 -2.03 -31.12 -35.06
CA TYR A 82 -2.47 -29.75 -34.74
C TYR A 82 -3.62 -29.32 -35.65
N GLY A 83 -3.55 -29.61 -36.92
CA GLY A 83 -4.54 -29.23 -37.94
C GLY A 83 -4.47 -27.77 -38.35
N GLU A 84 -5.49 -27.34 -39.11
CA GLU A 84 -5.63 -25.98 -39.60
C GLU A 84 -6.85 -25.32 -38.95
N PRO A 85 -6.83 -23.97 -38.71
CA PRO A 85 -7.97 -23.25 -38.17
C PRO A 85 -9.29 -23.39 -38.95
N SER A 86 -9.21 -23.81 -40.19
CA SER A 86 -10.34 -24.08 -41.10
C SER A 86 -10.83 -25.53 -41.08
N ASP A 87 -10.24 -26.38 -40.23
CA ASP A 87 -10.63 -27.79 -40.16
C ASP A 87 -12.13 -27.96 -39.88
N PRO A 88 -12.82 -28.86 -40.62
CA PRO A 88 -14.17 -29.27 -40.27
C PRO A 88 -14.28 -29.83 -38.86
N LEU A 89 -15.49 -29.76 -38.30
CA LEU A 89 -15.74 -30.17 -36.90
C LEU A 89 -15.56 -31.69 -36.70
N GLU A 90 -15.66 -32.46 -37.74
CA GLU A 90 -15.55 -33.94 -37.75
C GLU A 90 -14.09 -34.40 -37.66
N ASN A 91 -13.13 -33.55 -37.97
CA ASN A 91 -11.71 -33.93 -37.97
C ASN A 91 -11.20 -34.20 -36.53
N GLU A 92 -10.24 -35.11 -36.43
CA GLU A 92 -9.55 -35.41 -35.15
C GLU A 92 -8.25 -34.62 -35.03
N THR A 93 -8.34 -33.30 -35.05
CA THR A 93 -7.22 -32.37 -34.87
C THR A 93 -7.45 -31.43 -33.70
N MET A 94 -6.38 -30.84 -33.16
CA MET A 94 -6.48 -29.85 -32.10
C MET A 94 -7.34 -28.63 -32.52
N CYS A 95 -7.21 -28.21 -33.79
CA CYS A 95 -8.01 -27.13 -34.34
C CYS A 95 -9.50 -27.50 -34.44
N ALA A 96 -9.85 -28.70 -34.86
CA ALA A 96 -11.25 -29.14 -34.92
C ALA A 96 -11.89 -29.25 -33.55
N ILE A 97 -11.18 -29.74 -32.53
CA ILE A 97 -11.64 -29.74 -31.12
C ILE A 97 -11.95 -28.33 -30.67
N GLY A 98 -11.02 -27.40 -30.91
CA GLY A 98 -11.21 -25.98 -30.59
C GLY A 98 -12.39 -25.33 -31.31
N ASN A 99 -12.64 -25.73 -32.59
CA ASN A 99 -13.76 -25.26 -33.40
C ASN A 99 -15.11 -25.78 -32.86
N ARG A 100 -15.19 -27.08 -32.49
CA ARG A 100 -16.37 -27.68 -31.83
C ARG A 100 -16.74 -26.91 -30.55
N LYS A 101 -15.73 -26.62 -29.70
CA LYS A 101 -15.94 -25.81 -28.49
C LYS A 101 -16.50 -24.41 -28.82
N ASN A 102 -15.98 -23.78 -29.83
CA ASN A 102 -16.43 -22.46 -30.23
C ASN A 102 -17.89 -22.43 -30.70
N GLU A 103 -18.29 -23.43 -31.49
CA GLU A 103 -19.67 -23.56 -31.94
C GLU A 103 -20.62 -23.75 -30.75
N LEU A 104 -20.29 -24.65 -29.83
CA LEU A 104 -21.06 -24.90 -28.63
C LEU A 104 -21.15 -23.63 -27.73
N PHE A 105 -20.05 -22.93 -27.58
CA PHE A 105 -20.01 -21.65 -26.85
C PHE A 105 -20.94 -20.63 -27.48
N ARG A 106 -20.87 -20.41 -28.81
CA ARG A 106 -21.75 -19.47 -29.49
C ARG A 106 -23.22 -19.84 -29.39
N LYS A 107 -23.54 -21.14 -29.41
CA LYS A 107 -24.89 -21.64 -29.15
C LYS A 107 -25.37 -21.24 -27.74
N HIS A 108 -24.56 -21.45 -26.72
CA HIS A 108 -24.91 -21.04 -25.34
C HIS A 108 -25.12 -19.54 -25.20
N VAL A 109 -24.27 -18.71 -25.85
CA VAL A 109 -24.45 -17.25 -25.87
C VAL A 109 -25.78 -16.86 -26.54
N THR A 110 -26.11 -17.49 -27.69
CA THR A 110 -27.35 -17.22 -28.41
C THR A 110 -28.59 -17.63 -27.60
N GLU A 111 -28.50 -18.67 -26.79
CA GLU A 111 -29.56 -19.12 -25.88
C GLU A 111 -29.71 -18.23 -24.61
N GLY A 112 -28.96 -17.10 -24.51
CA GLY A 112 -29.06 -16.14 -23.41
C GLY A 112 -28.45 -16.63 -22.10
N LYS A 113 -27.43 -17.52 -22.15
CA LYS A 113 -26.78 -18.11 -20.97
C LYS A 113 -25.60 -17.28 -20.45
N VAL A 114 -25.37 -16.08 -20.98
CA VAL A 114 -24.31 -15.16 -20.55
C VAL A 114 -24.92 -14.02 -19.76
N ASP A 115 -24.58 -13.93 -18.50
CA ASP A 115 -24.94 -12.82 -17.61
C ASP A 115 -23.86 -11.72 -17.66
N VAL A 116 -24.29 -10.48 -17.38
CA VAL A 116 -23.42 -9.31 -17.28
C VAL A 116 -23.34 -8.86 -15.83
N TYR A 117 -22.14 -8.49 -15.38
CA TYR A 117 -21.97 -7.92 -14.04
C TYR A 117 -22.59 -6.54 -13.96
N GLN A 118 -23.64 -6.40 -13.14
CA GLN A 118 -24.38 -5.13 -13.00
C GLN A 118 -23.54 -4.04 -12.34
N SER A 119 -22.64 -4.38 -11.42
CA SER A 119 -21.67 -3.48 -10.82
C SER A 119 -20.73 -2.87 -11.86
N THR A 120 -20.24 -3.67 -12.81
CA THR A 120 -19.42 -3.20 -13.93
C THR A 120 -20.18 -2.22 -14.81
N LEU A 121 -21.44 -2.53 -15.14
CA LEU A 121 -22.29 -1.62 -15.95
C LEU A 121 -22.57 -0.31 -15.22
N SER A 122 -22.77 -0.35 -13.90
CA SER A 122 -22.95 0.85 -13.09
C SER A 122 -21.71 1.74 -13.12
N LEU A 123 -20.54 1.16 -12.91
CA LEU A 123 -19.27 1.90 -12.98
C LEU A 123 -19.02 2.49 -14.37
N ILE A 124 -19.28 1.73 -15.44
CA ILE A 124 -19.15 2.22 -16.84
C ILE A 124 -20.06 3.44 -17.07
N LYS A 125 -21.30 3.41 -16.60
CA LYS A 125 -22.23 4.54 -16.73
C LYS A 125 -21.75 5.76 -15.96
N GLU A 126 -21.33 5.59 -14.71
CA GLU A 126 -20.80 6.67 -13.88
C GLU A 126 -19.55 7.32 -14.51
N LEU A 127 -18.65 6.53 -15.07
CA LEU A 127 -17.47 7.01 -15.79
C LEU A 127 -17.86 7.82 -17.04
N LYS A 128 -18.80 7.31 -17.85
CA LYS A 128 -19.31 8.03 -19.05
C LYS A 128 -20.02 9.32 -18.68
N ASP A 129 -20.85 9.31 -17.65
CA ASP A 129 -21.56 10.50 -17.15
C ASP A 129 -20.56 11.57 -16.64
N SER A 130 -19.36 11.15 -16.25
CA SER A 130 -18.26 12.02 -15.86
C SER A 130 -17.36 12.46 -17.03
N GLY A 131 -17.66 12.02 -18.27
CA GLY A 131 -16.93 12.39 -19.48
C GLY A 131 -15.73 11.50 -19.81
N VAL A 132 -15.58 10.35 -19.14
CA VAL A 132 -14.53 9.36 -19.40
C VAL A 132 -14.89 8.52 -20.61
N LYS A 133 -13.99 8.39 -21.58
CA LYS A 133 -14.16 7.51 -22.75
C LYS A 133 -13.97 6.05 -22.34
N VAL A 134 -14.81 5.14 -22.85
CA VAL A 134 -14.78 3.74 -22.43
C VAL A 134 -14.55 2.81 -23.63
N GLY A 135 -13.63 1.85 -23.46
CA GLY A 135 -13.31 0.83 -24.44
C GLY A 135 -13.25 -0.57 -23.85
N VAL A 136 -13.28 -1.57 -24.74
CA VAL A 136 -13.09 -2.99 -24.41
C VAL A 136 -11.87 -3.53 -25.12
N ALA A 137 -11.07 -4.35 -24.42
CA ALA A 137 -9.97 -5.08 -25.01
C ALA A 137 -9.94 -6.53 -24.49
N SER A 138 -10.23 -7.49 -25.36
CA SER A 138 -10.31 -8.91 -25.01
C SER A 138 -9.52 -9.79 -26.00
N SER A 139 -8.93 -10.86 -25.49
CA SER A 139 -8.32 -11.90 -26.34
C SER A 139 -9.35 -12.79 -27.05
N SER A 140 -10.63 -12.66 -26.70
CA SER A 140 -11.72 -13.45 -27.25
C SER A 140 -12.12 -12.97 -28.65
N ARG A 141 -12.15 -13.86 -29.62
CA ARG A 141 -12.70 -13.58 -30.97
C ARG A 141 -14.22 -13.45 -30.98
N ASN A 142 -14.88 -13.77 -29.88
CA ASN A 142 -16.33 -13.65 -29.75
C ASN A 142 -16.74 -12.36 -29.01
N CYS A 143 -15.80 -11.45 -28.74
CA CYS A 143 -16.07 -10.26 -27.95
C CYS A 143 -17.22 -9.42 -28.55
N ASN A 144 -17.11 -8.97 -29.79
CA ASN A 144 -18.18 -8.23 -30.47
C ASN A 144 -19.53 -8.98 -30.47
N PHE A 145 -19.50 -10.28 -30.76
CA PHE A 145 -20.70 -11.13 -30.76
C PHE A 145 -21.38 -11.19 -29.38
N ILE A 146 -20.59 -11.27 -28.29
CA ILE A 146 -21.11 -11.29 -26.92
C ILE A 146 -21.73 -9.92 -26.59
N LEU A 147 -21.02 -8.82 -26.86
CA LEU A 147 -21.48 -7.46 -26.60
C LEU A 147 -22.79 -7.12 -27.35
N GLU A 148 -22.92 -7.58 -28.61
CA GLU A 148 -24.16 -7.45 -29.39
C GLU A 148 -25.32 -8.26 -28.77
N LYS A 149 -25.06 -9.53 -28.39
CA LYS A 149 -26.09 -10.41 -27.83
C LYS A 149 -26.57 -9.98 -26.44
N THR A 150 -25.70 -9.33 -25.68
CA THR A 150 -26.02 -8.75 -24.36
C THR A 150 -26.54 -7.31 -24.45
N ALA A 151 -26.66 -6.75 -25.66
CA ALA A 151 -27.18 -5.38 -25.93
C ALA A 151 -26.41 -4.26 -25.20
N ILE A 152 -25.09 -4.41 -25.05
CA ILE A 152 -24.22 -3.42 -24.37
C ILE A 152 -23.10 -2.86 -25.28
N LEU A 153 -23.06 -3.25 -26.56
CA LEU A 153 -22.03 -2.79 -27.50
C LEU A 153 -21.94 -1.26 -27.59
N ASP A 154 -23.09 -0.58 -27.60
CA ASP A 154 -23.19 0.88 -27.72
C ASP A 154 -22.63 1.65 -26.50
N LEU A 155 -22.27 0.95 -25.43
CA LEU A 155 -21.60 1.59 -24.28
C LEU A 155 -20.14 1.93 -24.56
N PHE A 156 -19.52 1.27 -25.55
CA PHE A 156 -18.09 1.34 -25.79
C PHE A 156 -17.76 2.11 -27.08
N GLU A 157 -16.78 2.99 -27.01
CA GLU A 157 -16.30 3.81 -28.13
C GLU A 157 -15.27 3.05 -28.98
N THR A 158 -14.65 2.00 -28.41
CA THR A 158 -13.74 1.10 -29.11
C THR A 158 -13.83 -0.32 -28.56
N VAL A 159 -13.68 -1.30 -29.44
CA VAL A 159 -13.59 -2.72 -29.10
C VAL A 159 -12.40 -3.34 -29.83
N ILE A 160 -11.44 -3.84 -29.09
CA ILE A 160 -10.30 -4.62 -29.59
C ILE A 160 -10.52 -6.06 -29.19
N ASP A 161 -10.82 -6.92 -30.16
CA ASP A 161 -11.08 -8.33 -29.95
C ASP A 161 -9.94 -9.23 -30.50
N GLY A 162 -10.06 -10.55 -30.30
CA GLY A 162 -9.08 -11.52 -30.77
C GLY A 162 -8.99 -11.60 -32.31
N THR A 163 -9.96 -11.09 -33.07
CA THR A 163 -9.93 -11.00 -34.54
C THR A 163 -9.07 -9.80 -34.93
N THR A 164 -9.38 -8.64 -34.40
CA THR A 164 -8.60 -7.40 -34.55
C THR A 164 -7.15 -7.59 -34.13
N SER A 165 -6.92 -8.28 -33.00
CA SER A 165 -5.58 -8.60 -32.50
C SER A 165 -4.77 -9.40 -33.52
N LYS A 166 -5.39 -10.38 -34.19
CA LYS A 166 -4.74 -11.19 -35.23
C LYS A 166 -4.45 -10.37 -36.49
N GLU A 167 -5.40 -9.54 -36.92
CA GLU A 167 -5.27 -8.72 -38.15
C GLU A 167 -4.11 -7.72 -38.02
N PHE A 168 -3.93 -7.11 -36.84
CA PHE A 168 -2.86 -6.15 -36.56
C PHE A 168 -1.56 -6.80 -36.04
N GLY A 169 -1.50 -8.13 -35.93
CA GLY A 169 -0.31 -8.84 -35.44
C GLY A 169 0.06 -8.52 -33.99
N LEU A 170 -0.93 -8.20 -33.15
CA LEU A 170 -0.71 -7.82 -31.74
C LEU A 170 -0.32 -9.05 -30.92
N ARG A 171 0.61 -8.85 -29.99
CA ARG A 171 1.02 -9.88 -29.03
C ARG A 171 -0.08 -10.08 -27.98
N GLY A 172 -0.28 -11.32 -27.55
CA GLY A 172 -1.22 -11.66 -26.48
C GLY A 172 -0.71 -11.28 -25.08
N LYS A 173 -1.63 -11.18 -24.10
CA LYS A 173 -1.31 -10.98 -22.66
C LYS A 173 -0.21 -11.99 -22.24
N PRO A 174 0.83 -11.58 -21.50
CA PRO A 174 0.99 -10.34 -20.75
C PRO A 174 1.60 -9.16 -21.55
N ALA A 175 1.69 -9.21 -22.88
CA ALA A 175 2.03 -8.03 -23.66
C ALA A 175 0.85 -7.02 -23.61
N PRO A 176 1.12 -5.71 -23.57
CA PRO A 176 0.09 -4.67 -23.39
C PRO A 176 -0.67 -4.32 -24.67
N ASP A 177 -0.29 -4.90 -25.79
CA ASP A 177 -0.63 -4.44 -27.15
C ASP A 177 -2.12 -4.18 -27.35
N ILE A 178 -3.02 -5.11 -26.97
CA ILE A 178 -4.47 -4.94 -27.14
C ILE A 178 -5.05 -3.77 -26.34
N PHE A 179 -4.52 -3.55 -25.13
CA PHE A 179 -4.98 -2.47 -24.26
C PHE A 179 -4.44 -1.11 -24.70
N THR A 180 -3.16 -1.06 -25.12
CA THR A 180 -2.54 0.17 -25.61
C THR A 180 -3.15 0.62 -26.93
N VAL A 181 -3.51 -0.32 -27.82
CA VAL A 181 -4.25 -0.02 -29.06
C VAL A 181 -5.66 0.50 -28.73
N ALA A 182 -6.35 -0.09 -27.76
CA ALA A 182 -7.67 0.42 -27.32
C ALA A 182 -7.57 1.85 -26.79
N ALA A 183 -6.58 2.17 -25.94
CA ALA A 183 -6.34 3.53 -25.48
C ALA A 183 -6.04 4.48 -26.63
N GLY A 184 -5.18 4.08 -27.59
CA GLY A 184 -4.87 4.85 -28.80
C GLY A 184 -6.10 5.15 -29.67
N ASN A 185 -7.02 4.19 -29.82
CA ASN A 185 -8.27 4.40 -30.55
C ASN A 185 -9.20 5.42 -29.87
N LEU A 186 -9.13 5.55 -28.54
CA LEU A 186 -9.83 6.62 -27.81
C LEU A 186 -9.12 7.99 -27.95
N GLY A 187 -7.96 8.04 -28.62
CA GLY A 187 -7.11 9.24 -28.73
C GLY A 187 -6.41 9.59 -27.42
N LEU A 188 -6.07 8.58 -26.61
CA LEU A 188 -5.49 8.74 -25.27
C LEU A 188 -4.19 7.94 -25.13
N HIS A 189 -3.30 8.43 -24.26
CA HIS A 189 -2.14 7.67 -23.82
C HIS A 189 -2.53 6.74 -22.65
N PRO A 190 -1.94 5.54 -22.49
CA PRO A 190 -2.23 4.65 -21.35
C PRO A 190 -2.13 5.32 -19.98
N SER A 191 -1.20 6.28 -19.81
CA SER A 191 -1.07 7.05 -18.56
C SER A 191 -2.24 8.01 -18.27
N GLU A 192 -3.20 8.15 -19.17
CA GLU A 192 -4.46 8.89 -18.99
C GLU A 192 -5.66 7.97 -18.77
N CYS A 193 -5.41 6.63 -18.74
CA CYS A 193 -6.45 5.60 -18.70
C CYS A 193 -6.32 4.71 -17.48
N LEU A 194 -7.47 4.30 -16.93
CA LEU A 194 -7.56 3.13 -16.08
C LEU A 194 -7.79 1.86 -16.93
N MET A 195 -7.43 0.71 -16.37
CA MET A 195 -7.67 -0.60 -16.95
C MET A 195 -8.24 -1.54 -15.89
N VAL A 196 -9.21 -2.38 -16.28
CA VAL A 196 -9.89 -3.33 -15.38
C VAL A 196 -9.73 -4.75 -15.92
N GLU A 197 -9.29 -5.67 -15.06
CA GLU A 197 -8.95 -7.05 -15.42
C GLU A 197 -9.13 -8.02 -14.24
N ASP A 198 -9.41 -9.32 -14.53
CA ASP A 198 -9.55 -10.37 -13.50
C ASP A 198 -8.43 -11.42 -13.52
N SER A 199 -7.57 -11.40 -14.54
CA SER A 199 -6.50 -12.39 -14.74
C SER A 199 -5.11 -11.85 -14.43
N ILE A 200 -4.21 -12.73 -13.95
CA ILE A 200 -2.79 -12.40 -13.72
C ILE A 200 -2.09 -11.91 -15.00
N SER A 201 -2.35 -12.55 -16.14
CA SER A 201 -1.75 -12.14 -17.41
C SER A 201 -2.22 -10.77 -17.88
N GLY A 202 -3.46 -10.41 -17.55
CA GLY A 202 -4.04 -9.12 -17.90
C GLY A 202 -3.55 -7.99 -17.01
N VAL A 203 -3.49 -8.15 -15.68
CA VAL A 203 -2.92 -7.10 -14.82
C VAL A 203 -1.44 -6.86 -15.14
N LYS A 204 -0.67 -7.93 -15.49
CA LYS A 204 0.69 -7.76 -16.03
C LYS A 204 0.71 -6.94 -17.32
N ALA A 205 -0.25 -7.17 -18.22
CA ALA A 205 -0.34 -6.38 -19.45
C ALA A 205 -0.62 -4.91 -19.18
N GLY A 206 -1.48 -4.60 -18.21
CA GLY A 206 -1.74 -3.24 -17.74
C GLY A 206 -0.48 -2.56 -17.19
N LYS A 207 0.25 -3.27 -16.33
CA LYS A 207 1.52 -2.79 -15.78
C LYS A 207 2.56 -2.54 -16.88
N ASN A 208 2.74 -3.51 -17.78
CA ASN A 208 3.68 -3.43 -18.91
C ASN A 208 3.30 -2.30 -19.89
N GLY A 209 2.02 -1.96 -19.99
CA GLY A 209 1.48 -0.89 -20.85
C GLY A 209 1.54 0.50 -20.22
N ASN A 210 2.05 0.63 -18.98
CA ASN A 210 2.09 1.89 -18.24
C ASN A 210 0.71 2.57 -18.12
N PHE A 211 -0.34 1.78 -17.87
CA PHE A 211 -1.63 2.33 -17.54
C PHE A 211 -1.58 3.10 -16.21
N ALA A 212 -2.35 4.20 -16.14
CA ALA A 212 -2.33 5.04 -14.95
C ALA A 212 -2.84 4.30 -13.70
N LEU A 213 -3.82 3.44 -13.87
CA LEU A 213 -4.43 2.65 -12.81
C LEU A 213 -4.79 1.28 -13.37
N VAL A 214 -4.30 0.22 -12.75
CA VAL A 214 -4.65 -1.17 -13.05
C VAL A 214 -5.51 -1.71 -11.92
N ILE A 215 -6.79 -1.95 -12.19
CA ILE A 215 -7.76 -2.50 -11.24
C ILE A 215 -7.88 -3.99 -11.48
N GLY A 216 -7.54 -4.80 -10.48
CA GLY A 216 -7.75 -6.23 -10.46
C GLY A 216 -9.12 -6.59 -9.87
N VAL A 217 -9.86 -7.52 -10.50
CA VAL A 217 -11.14 -8.02 -9.97
C VAL A 217 -10.95 -9.47 -9.54
N ALA A 218 -10.91 -9.73 -8.22
CA ALA A 218 -10.55 -11.02 -7.64
C ALA A 218 -11.73 -12.02 -7.60
N ARG A 219 -12.22 -12.43 -8.77
CA ARG A 219 -13.36 -13.35 -8.89
C ARG A 219 -13.11 -14.74 -8.28
N ASN A 220 -11.85 -15.15 -8.19
CA ASN A 220 -11.44 -16.49 -7.73
C ASN A 220 -10.65 -16.44 -6.40
N LYS A 221 -10.87 -15.42 -5.56
CA LYS A 221 -10.14 -15.21 -4.30
C LYS A 221 -8.62 -15.10 -4.50
N ASN A 222 -8.20 -14.60 -5.64
CA ASN A 222 -6.80 -14.46 -6.07
C ASN A 222 -6.27 -13.04 -5.85
N THR A 223 -6.76 -12.35 -4.82
CA THR A 223 -6.41 -10.95 -4.47
C THR A 223 -4.89 -10.75 -4.41
N HIS A 224 -4.19 -11.59 -3.66
CA HIS A 224 -2.74 -11.50 -3.52
C HIS A 224 -2.01 -11.69 -4.85
N ASP A 225 -2.43 -12.66 -5.67
CA ASP A 225 -1.80 -12.92 -6.96
C ASP A 225 -1.97 -11.76 -7.94
N LEU A 226 -3.13 -11.10 -7.95
CA LEU A 226 -3.36 -9.91 -8.77
C LEU A 226 -2.49 -8.74 -8.31
N GLN A 227 -2.36 -8.51 -6.99
CA GLN A 227 -1.54 -7.45 -6.41
C GLN A 227 -0.06 -7.59 -6.79
N ILE A 228 0.55 -8.74 -6.51
CA ILE A 228 1.99 -8.96 -6.78
C ILE A 228 2.32 -8.97 -8.27
N ASN A 229 1.33 -9.17 -9.14
CA ASN A 229 1.51 -9.19 -10.59
C ASN A 229 1.15 -7.88 -11.31
N GLY A 230 0.81 -6.82 -10.56
CA GLY A 230 0.74 -5.47 -11.11
C GLY A 230 -0.61 -4.77 -11.04
N ALA A 231 -1.62 -5.34 -10.35
CA ALA A 231 -2.81 -4.59 -10.01
C ALA A 231 -2.48 -3.55 -8.93
N ASP A 232 -2.89 -2.32 -9.17
CA ASP A 232 -2.71 -1.20 -8.25
C ASP A 232 -3.81 -1.19 -7.18
N ILE A 233 -5.02 -1.57 -7.56
CA ILE A 233 -6.18 -1.77 -6.69
C ILE A 233 -6.75 -3.14 -6.99
N VAL A 234 -7.11 -3.91 -5.96
CA VAL A 234 -7.83 -5.17 -6.14
C VAL A 234 -9.13 -5.13 -5.34
N VAL A 235 -10.23 -5.48 -6.02
CA VAL A 235 -11.57 -5.58 -5.43
C VAL A 235 -12.17 -6.95 -5.74
N GLU A 236 -13.08 -7.45 -4.91
CA GLU A 236 -13.85 -8.65 -5.24
C GLU A 236 -14.97 -8.36 -6.24
N ASP A 237 -15.59 -7.17 -6.11
CA ASP A 237 -16.56 -6.64 -7.07
C ASP A 237 -16.35 -5.14 -7.30
N LEU A 238 -16.71 -4.63 -8.48
CA LEU A 238 -16.55 -3.21 -8.82
C LEU A 238 -17.54 -2.30 -8.07
N GLU A 239 -18.55 -2.84 -7.39
CA GLU A 239 -19.39 -2.05 -6.47
C GLU A 239 -18.62 -1.54 -5.23
N ASP A 240 -17.51 -2.18 -4.88
CA ASP A 240 -16.63 -1.77 -3.79
C ASP A 240 -15.77 -0.54 -4.16
N LEU A 241 -15.75 -0.14 -5.43
CA LEU A 241 -14.93 0.96 -5.95
C LEU A 241 -15.76 2.22 -6.19
N CYS A 242 -15.35 3.34 -5.63
CA CYS A 242 -16.00 4.63 -5.89
C CYS A 242 -15.17 5.54 -6.81
N LEU A 243 -15.84 6.42 -7.56
CA LEU A 243 -15.18 7.39 -8.46
C LEU A 243 -14.16 8.29 -7.75
N GLN A 244 -14.36 8.58 -6.45
CA GLN A 244 -13.43 9.41 -5.68
C GLN A 244 -12.08 8.74 -5.55
N VAL A 245 -12.04 7.42 -5.29
CA VAL A 245 -10.77 6.65 -5.20
C VAL A 245 -10.03 6.69 -6.53
N ILE A 246 -10.75 6.52 -7.65
CA ILE A 246 -10.18 6.62 -9.00
C ILE A 246 -9.58 8.02 -9.24
N GLU A 247 -10.33 9.09 -8.96
CA GLU A 247 -9.85 10.45 -9.18
C GLU A 247 -8.67 10.80 -8.29
N ASP A 248 -8.68 10.38 -7.02
CA ASP A 248 -7.58 10.58 -6.09
C ASP A 248 -6.31 9.84 -6.54
N TRP A 249 -6.47 8.63 -7.10
CA TRP A 249 -5.37 7.91 -7.72
C TRP A 249 -4.73 8.73 -8.84
N PHE A 250 -5.51 9.22 -9.79
CA PHE A 250 -5.02 10.04 -10.90
C PHE A 250 -4.42 11.37 -10.43
N ARG A 251 -5.00 12.00 -9.42
CA ARG A 251 -4.43 13.22 -8.80
C ARG A 251 -3.05 12.98 -8.22
N LYS A 252 -2.86 11.84 -7.58
CA LYS A 252 -1.60 11.47 -6.93
C LYS A 252 -0.54 11.05 -7.92
N ARG A 253 -0.89 10.30 -8.97
CA ARG A 253 0.06 9.89 -10.00
C ARG A 253 0.67 11.07 -10.80
N ILE A 254 -0.08 12.16 -10.97
CA ILE A 254 0.48 13.41 -11.53
C ILE A 254 1.49 14.05 -10.55
N ARG A 255 1.43 13.71 -9.27
CA ARG A 255 2.45 14.02 -8.27
C ARG A 255 3.65 13.08 -8.29
N GLU A 256 3.79 12.16 -9.23
CA GLU A 256 5.05 11.46 -9.53
C GLU A 256 6.07 12.47 -10.09
N ASN A 257 6.29 13.50 -9.30
CA ASN A 257 7.46 14.30 -9.44
C ASN A 257 8.61 13.59 -8.70
N ASN A 258 9.81 14.07 -8.88
CA ASN A 258 11.03 13.53 -8.31
C ASN A 258 11.09 13.63 -6.76
N TRP A 259 10.02 14.12 -6.13
CA TRP A 259 9.93 14.41 -4.71
C TRP A 259 9.12 13.39 -3.91
N HIS A 260 8.47 12.42 -4.55
CA HIS A 260 7.64 11.43 -3.87
C HIS A 260 8.24 10.02 -3.97
N LEU A 261 8.31 9.33 -2.84
CA LEU A 261 8.56 7.90 -2.76
C LEU A 261 7.27 7.20 -2.37
N THR A 262 6.56 6.69 -3.38
CA THR A 262 5.23 6.11 -3.22
C THR A 262 5.25 4.61 -3.44
N TYR A 263 4.66 3.87 -2.51
CA TYR A 263 4.41 2.42 -2.59
C TYR A 263 2.92 2.16 -2.70
N TYR A 264 2.55 1.34 -3.67
CA TYR A 264 1.17 0.91 -3.89
C TYR A 264 1.02 -0.58 -3.56
N GLY A 265 -0.13 -0.95 -2.97
CA GLY A 265 -0.37 -2.30 -2.50
C GLY A 265 0.40 -2.65 -1.23
N PHE A 266 -0.28 -3.32 -0.29
CA PHE A 266 0.34 -3.82 0.93
C PHE A 266 1.11 -5.12 0.62
N ASP A 267 2.39 -5.15 0.96
CA ASP A 267 3.24 -6.34 0.83
C ASP A 267 3.96 -6.58 2.16
N PRO A 268 3.51 -7.56 2.94
CA PRO A 268 4.11 -7.88 4.24
C PRO A 268 5.62 -8.20 4.17
N SER A 269 6.10 -8.74 3.04
CA SER A 269 7.52 -9.11 2.89
C SER A 269 8.45 -7.90 2.75
N ASP A 270 7.93 -6.77 2.23
CA ASP A 270 8.67 -5.54 1.98
C ASP A 270 8.37 -4.43 3.01
N GLU A 271 7.37 -4.61 3.88
CA GLU A 271 6.89 -3.52 4.74
C GLU A 271 7.98 -2.97 5.65
N LYS A 272 8.82 -3.81 6.26
CA LYS A 272 9.97 -3.33 7.08
C LYS A 272 10.96 -2.45 6.31
N LEU A 273 11.17 -2.73 5.02
CA LEU A 273 11.99 -1.89 4.15
C LEU A 273 11.30 -0.57 3.87
N ARG A 274 10.00 -0.60 3.53
CA ARG A 274 9.19 0.59 3.26
C ARG A 274 9.14 1.50 4.48
N GLU A 275 8.91 0.95 5.69
CA GLU A 275 8.94 1.69 6.95
C GLU A 275 10.28 2.39 7.19
N THR A 276 11.41 1.76 6.79
CA THR A 276 12.75 2.38 6.89
C THR A 276 12.90 3.53 5.91
N LEU A 277 12.48 3.34 4.66
CA LEU A 277 12.64 4.34 3.59
C LEU A 277 11.67 5.52 3.73
N THR A 278 10.56 5.37 4.46
CA THR A 278 9.60 6.43 4.75
C THR A 278 9.70 6.98 6.16
N THR A 279 10.86 6.80 6.81
CA THR A 279 11.17 7.38 8.12
C THR A 279 11.05 8.90 8.08
N VAL A 280 10.35 9.49 9.05
CA VAL A 280 10.31 10.93 9.28
C VAL A 280 11.23 11.33 10.43
N GLY A 281 11.91 12.46 10.33
CA GLY A 281 12.82 12.92 11.37
C GLY A 281 13.35 14.34 11.11
N ASN A 282 14.15 14.83 12.03
CA ASN A 282 14.59 16.24 12.03
C ASN A 282 16.03 16.45 12.55
N GLY A 283 16.81 15.36 12.66
CA GLY A 283 18.16 15.39 13.23
C GLY A 283 18.20 15.18 14.74
N TYR A 284 17.21 15.66 15.49
CA TYR A 284 17.09 15.39 16.92
C TYR A 284 16.50 13.98 17.16
N PHE A 285 15.41 13.65 16.50
CA PHE A 285 14.85 12.31 16.52
C PHE A 285 14.32 11.89 15.13
N ALA A 286 14.14 10.59 14.95
CA ALA A 286 13.42 10.06 13.80
C ALA A 286 12.53 8.88 14.22
N THR A 287 11.45 8.67 13.47
CA THR A 287 10.51 7.57 13.65
C THR A 287 10.23 6.89 12.32
N ARG A 288 10.31 5.57 12.31
CA ARG A 288 10.07 4.73 11.14
C ARG A 288 8.63 4.87 10.66
N GLY A 289 8.42 4.68 9.35
CA GLY A 289 7.13 4.84 8.70
C GLY A 289 6.13 3.70 8.94
N CYS A 290 6.11 3.07 10.12
CA CYS A 290 5.16 2.03 10.48
C CYS A 290 3.72 2.57 10.49
N PHE A 291 2.74 1.69 10.19
CA PHE A 291 1.33 2.03 10.31
C PHE A 291 0.95 2.27 11.78
N GLU A 292 0.11 3.27 12.03
CA GLU A 292 -0.26 3.72 13.37
C GLU A 292 -1.03 2.66 14.17
N GLY A 293 -1.78 1.79 13.49
CA GLY A 293 -2.57 0.72 14.11
C GLY A 293 -1.79 -0.56 14.41
N GLU A 294 -0.48 -0.60 14.09
CA GLU A 294 0.32 -1.80 14.26
C GLU A 294 1.39 -1.64 15.34
N SER A 295 1.70 -2.75 15.99
CA SER A 295 2.78 -2.87 16.97
C SER A 295 3.98 -3.61 16.38
N ALA A 296 5.11 -3.62 17.11
CA ALA A 296 6.29 -4.36 16.69
C ALA A 296 6.00 -5.87 16.66
N ASP A 297 6.31 -6.49 15.53
CA ASP A 297 6.26 -7.94 15.35
C ASP A 297 7.58 -8.50 14.81
N GLU A 298 7.69 -9.84 14.70
CA GLU A 298 8.92 -10.47 14.23
C GLU A 298 9.17 -10.30 12.74
N VAL A 299 8.13 -10.09 11.92
CA VAL A 299 8.17 -10.28 10.46
C VAL A 299 7.87 -9.00 9.70
N VAL A 300 6.75 -8.33 9.98
CA VAL A 300 6.16 -7.28 9.13
C VAL A 300 6.45 -5.88 9.65
N HIS A 301 6.16 -5.58 10.92
CA HIS A 301 6.13 -4.23 11.47
C HIS A 301 7.21 -3.98 12.52
N TYR A 302 7.79 -2.78 12.48
CA TYR A 302 8.72 -2.32 13.51
C TYR A 302 8.67 -0.81 13.70
N PRO A 303 7.77 -0.30 14.57
CA PRO A 303 7.65 1.14 14.86
C PRO A 303 8.78 1.61 15.79
N GLY A 304 9.98 1.84 15.23
CA GLY A 304 11.14 2.32 15.99
C GLY A 304 11.21 3.84 16.01
N THR A 305 11.45 4.41 17.19
CA THR A 305 11.76 5.84 17.41
C THR A 305 13.14 5.97 18.03
N TYR A 306 14.00 6.80 17.44
CA TYR A 306 15.39 6.98 17.86
C TYR A 306 15.73 8.44 18.06
N ILE A 307 16.34 8.78 19.21
CA ILE A 307 16.78 10.12 19.56
C ILE A 307 18.30 10.19 19.45
N ALA A 308 18.83 11.18 18.75
CA ALA A 308 20.26 11.35 18.53
C ALA A 308 21.03 11.38 19.86
N GLY A 309 22.13 10.62 19.96
CA GLY A 309 22.95 10.57 21.16
C GLY A 309 22.38 9.78 22.34
N VAL A 310 21.22 9.11 22.20
CA VAL A 310 20.64 8.30 23.29
C VAL A 310 21.08 6.85 23.17
N TYR A 311 22.10 6.49 23.94
CA TYR A 311 22.65 5.15 24.02
C TYR A 311 22.51 4.56 25.42
N ASN A 312 22.44 3.23 25.51
CA ASN A 312 22.41 2.55 26.79
C ASN A 312 23.17 1.24 26.77
N LYS A 313 23.95 1.00 27.83
CA LYS A 313 24.81 -0.17 27.96
C LYS A 313 24.11 -1.25 28.77
N LEU A 314 23.92 -2.43 28.18
CA LEU A 314 23.29 -3.56 28.85
C LEU A 314 24.24 -4.77 29.00
N PRO A 315 24.17 -5.49 30.14
CA PRO A 315 24.80 -6.80 30.28
C PRO A 315 23.94 -7.86 29.57
N SER A 316 24.58 -8.73 28.82
CA SER A 316 24.01 -9.93 28.22
C SER A 316 24.83 -11.17 28.60
N ASN A 317 24.17 -12.25 29.00
CA ASN A 317 24.85 -13.50 29.33
C ASN A 317 24.94 -14.39 28.08
N VAL A 318 26.17 -14.51 27.54
CA VAL A 318 26.46 -15.31 26.36
C VAL A 318 27.47 -16.38 26.72
N TYR A 319 27.13 -17.66 26.59
CA TYR A 319 28.01 -18.81 26.93
C TYR A 319 28.67 -18.69 28.30
N ARG A 320 27.92 -18.37 29.37
CA ARG A 320 28.39 -18.18 30.76
C ARG A 320 29.36 -17.00 30.97
N ARG A 321 29.44 -16.07 30.02
CA ARG A 321 30.18 -14.82 30.14
C ARG A 321 29.23 -13.65 30.05
N THR A 322 29.44 -12.64 30.90
CA THR A 322 28.72 -11.38 30.79
C THR A 322 29.42 -10.50 29.75
N VAL A 323 28.70 -10.18 28.68
CA VAL A 323 29.15 -9.26 27.64
C VAL A 323 28.33 -7.97 27.78
N TYR A 324 29.00 -6.83 27.66
CA TYR A 324 28.35 -5.52 27.71
C TYR A 324 28.26 -4.93 26.30
N ASN A 325 27.05 -4.57 25.88
CA ASN A 325 26.81 -3.91 24.61
C ASN A 325 26.29 -2.50 24.86
N ASN A 326 26.81 -1.53 24.12
CA ASN A 326 26.29 -0.19 24.08
C ASN A 326 25.43 -0.07 22.83
N ASP A 327 24.14 0.11 23.02
CA ASP A 327 23.15 0.05 21.94
C ASP A 327 22.45 1.40 21.81
N PHE A 328 22.12 1.78 20.58
CA PHE A 328 21.20 2.86 20.27
C PHE A 328 19.81 2.47 20.74
N VAL A 329 19.15 3.34 21.52
CA VAL A 329 17.92 2.96 22.23
C VAL A 329 16.70 3.18 21.37
N ASN A 330 15.86 2.15 21.22
CA ASN A 330 14.49 2.32 20.76
C ASN A 330 13.70 3.03 21.88
N CYS A 331 13.32 4.27 21.62
CA CYS A 331 12.60 5.16 22.53
C CYS A 331 11.10 4.86 22.52
N PRO A 332 10.30 5.41 23.47
CA PRO A 332 8.86 5.14 23.52
C PRO A 332 8.17 5.36 22.18
N ASN A 333 7.24 4.46 21.85
CA ASN A 333 6.45 4.53 20.64
C ASN A 333 5.29 5.52 20.83
N TRP A 334 5.32 6.62 20.10
CA TRP A 334 4.29 7.65 20.13
C TRP A 334 3.25 7.50 19.01
N LEU A 335 3.44 6.54 18.11
CA LEU A 335 2.61 6.35 16.92
C LEU A 335 1.18 5.86 17.20
N PRO A 336 0.91 4.94 18.16
CA PRO A 336 -0.33 4.20 18.17
C PRO A 336 -1.58 5.07 18.09
N ILE A 337 -2.35 4.86 16.99
CA ILE A 337 -3.72 5.31 16.80
C ILE A 337 -4.46 4.11 16.22
N GLU A 338 -5.36 3.54 17.01
CA GLU A 338 -6.07 2.32 16.70
C GLU A 338 -7.55 2.61 16.46
N PHE A 339 -8.18 1.81 15.67
CA PHE A 339 -9.55 1.98 15.19
C PHE A 339 -10.35 0.68 15.38
N ARG A 340 -11.61 0.80 15.82
CA ARG A 340 -12.56 -0.31 15.84
C ARG A 340 -13.99 0.15 15.55
N ILE A 341 -14.82 -0.76 15.07
CA ILE A 341 -16.24 -0.56 14.78
C ILE A 341 -17.06 -1.40 15.75
N GLU A 342 -18.09 -0.78 16.36
CA GLU A 342 -18.93 -1.38 17.40
C GLU A 342 -18.07 -1.94 18.56
N ASP A 343 -18.31 -3.16 18.97
CA ASP A 343 -17.59 -3.83 20.05
C ASP A 343 -16.58 -4.89 19.51
N SER A 344 -16.14 -4.74 18.24
CA SER A 344 -15.08 -5.59 17.69
C SER A 344 -13.72 -5.30 18.33
N ASP A 345 -12.75 -6.17 18.08
CA ASP A 345 -11.35 -5.89 18.39
C ASP A 345 -10.84 -4.69 17.60
N PHE A 346 -9.74 -4.09 18.04
CA PHE A 346 -9.07 -3.06 17.24
C PHE A 346 -8.52 -3.68 15.98
N MET A 347 -8.64 -2.95 14.87
CA MET A 347 -8.30 -3.40 13.54
C MET A 347 -6.79 -3.57 13.36
N HIS A 348 -6.38 -4.72 12.83
CA HIS A 348 -5.04 -4.99 12.33
C HIS A 348 -5.10 -5.27 10.82
N LEU A 349 -4.03 -4.92 10.10
CA LEU A 349 -3.98 -5.11 8.64
C LEU A 349 -4.07 -6.59 8.23
N ALA A 350 -3.67 -7.51 9.12
CA ALA A 350 -3.79 -8.95 8.89
C ALA A 350 -5.23 -9.48 8.95
N ASP A 351 -6.17 -8.73 9.55
CA ASP A 351 -7.53 -9.18 9.84
C ASP A 351 -8.57 -8.61 8.86
N VAL A 352 -8.14 -7.83 7.86
CA VAL A 352 -9.01 -7.13 6.92
C VAL A 352 -8.60 -7.35 5.46
N ASP A 353 -9.57 -7.26 4.56
CA ASP A 353 -9.28 -7.19 3.12
C ASP A 353 -8.83 -5.77 2.77
N ILE A 354 -7.63 -5.63 2.26
CA ILE A 354 -7.08 -4.33 1.83
C ILE A 354 -7.43 -4.13 0.36
N LEU A 355 -8.44 -3.30 0.10
CA LEU A 355 -8.94 -3.00 -1.25
C LEU A 355 -8.07 -1.96 -1.97
N TYR A 356 -7.46 -1.05 -1.23
CA TYR A 356 -6.52 -0.05 -1.70
C TYR A 356 -5.49 0.24 -0.62
N TYR A 357 -4.24 0.42 -1.02
CA TYR A 357 -3.16 0.81 -0.12
C TYR A 357 -2.16 1.69 -0.85
N GLU A 358 -1.85 2.81 -0.25
CA GLU A 358 -0.81 3.72 -0.67
C GLU A 358 -0.04 4.20 0.55
N HIS A 359 1.28 4.15 0.45
CA HIS A 359 2.22 4.63 1.44
C HIS A 359 3.19 5.57 0.73
N ASP A 360 3.16 6.85 1.07
CA ASP A 360 3.90 7.90 0.38
C ASP A 360 4.77 8.69 1.33
N LEU A 361 5.97 9.04 0.87
CA LEU A 361 6.85 10.02 1.48
C LEU A 361 7.02 11.20 0.50
N ASP A 362 6.45 12.33 0.84
CA ASP A 362 6.74 13.61 0.22
C ASP A 362 8.04 14.16 0.80
N MET A 363 9.15 13.97 0.09
CA MET A 363 10.48 14.37 0.54
C MET A 363 10.66 15.89 0.57
N LYS A 364 9.93 16.61 -0.28
CA LYS A 364 10.00 18.08 -0.33
C LYS A 364 9.46 18.72 0.93
N ASN A 365 8.30 18.24 1.37
CA ASN A 365 7.62 18.72 2.57
C ASN A 365 7.89 17.85 3.80
N ALA A 366 8.65 16.76 3.65
CA ALA A 366 8.98 15.79 4.70
C ALA A 366 7.75 15.25 5.45
N VAL A 367 6.73 14.87 4.67
CA VAL A 367 5.47 14.29 5.18
C VAL A 367 5.38 12.84 4.74
N MET A 368 5.21 11.94 5.70
CA MET A 368 4.79 10.58 5.40
C MET A 368 3.27 10.52 5.45
N SER A 369 2.67 10.01 4.39
CA SER A 369 1.22 9.83 4.31
C SER A 369 0.84 8.40 3.96
N ARG A 370 -0.35 7.99 4.40
CA ARG A 370 -0.94 6.69 4.04
C ARG A 370 -2.41 6.88 3.70
N ALA A 371 -2.87 6.17 2.67
CA ALA A 371 -4.27 6.07 2.33
C ALA A 371 -4.64 4.61 2.09
N MET A 372 -5.71 4.15 2.72
CA MET A 372 -6.18 2.78 2.64
C MET A 372 -7.69 2.74 2.47
N LEU A 373 -8.17 1.76 1.71
CA LEU A 373 -9.56 1.33 1.71
C LEU A 373 -9.57 -0.11 2.18
N ILE A 374 -10.22 -0.36 3.30
CA ILE A 374 -10.26 -1.69 3.93
C ILE A 374 -11.69 -2.20 4.03
N LYS A 375 -11.85 -3.52 4.02
CA LYS A 375 -13.13 -4.21 4.22
C LYS A 375 -12.97 -5.22 5.33
N ASP A 376 -13.80 -5.15 6.35
CA ASP A 376 -13.78 -6.10 7.45
C ASP A 376 -14.62 -7.37 7.15
N SER A 377 -14.58 -8.33 8.05
CA SER A 377 -15.29 -9.61 7.91
C SER A 377 -16.83 -9.48 7.85
N GLU A 378 -17.38 -8.33 8.26
CA GLU A 378 -18.83 -8.03 8.16
C GLU A 378 -19.17 -7.28 6.87
N GLY A 379 -18.20 -7.06 5.97
CA GLY A 379 -18.38 -6.37 4.71
C GLY A 379 -18.45 -4.83 4.84
N ARG A 380 -18.07 -4.28 6.00
CA ARG A 380 -18.01 -2.83 6.21
C ARG A 380 -16.74 -2.28 5.59
N VAL A 381 -16.90 -1.25 4.77
CA VAL A 381 -15.79 -0.61 4.05
C VAL A 381 -15.46 0.72 4.72
N THR A 382 -14.19 0.89 5.07
CA THR A 382 -13.67 2.11 5.71
C THR A 382 -12.48 2.65 4.94
N GLU A 383 -12.50 3.94 4.63
CA GLU A 383 -11.32 4.67 4.16
C GLU A 383 -10.56 5.21 5.37
N ILE A 384 -9.24 4.97 5.40
CA ILE A 384 -8.32 5.47 6.41
C ILE A 384 -7.26 6.32 5.71
N ARG A 385 -7.01 7.52 6.25
CA ARG A 385 -5.92 8.39 5.79
C ARG A 385 -5.11 8.84 7.00
N SER A 386 -3.79 8.84 6.88
CA SER A 386 -2.91 9.44 7.88
C SER A 386 -1.83 10.30 7.24
N GLU A 387 -1.42 11.34 7.96
CA GLU A 387 -0.28 12.20 7.65
C GLU A 387 0.56 12.33 8.91
N ARG A 388 1.88 12.26 8.77
CA ARG A 388 2.83 12.29 9.89
C ARG A 388 4.02 13.18 9.59
N ILE A 389 4.41 13.99 10.57
CA ILE A 389 5.59 14.83 10.51
C ILE A 389 6.40 14.75 11.81
N ALA A 390 7.72 14.87 11.70
CA ALA A 390 8.64 15.26 12.77
C ALA A 390 9.07 16.70 12.47
N SER A 391 8.71 17.66 13.31
CA SER A 391 8.86 19.08 12.99
C SER A 391 10.31 19.47 12.76
N MET A 392 10.60 20.11 11.64
CA MET A 392 11.91 20.68 11.34
C MET A 392 12.06 22.12 11.87
N ASP A 393 10.96 22.77 12.26
CA ASP A 393 11.00 24.08 12.91
C ASP A 393 11.35 23.97 14.40
N ASN A 394 10.68 23.06 15.11
CA ASN A 394 10.97 22.73 16.51
C ASN A 394 11.34 21.26 16.62
N PRO A 395 12.59 20.91 17.02
CA PRO A 395 13.06 19.51 17.00
C PRO A 395 12.33 18.60 17.99
N HIS A 396 11.65 19.16 18.98
CA HIS A 396 10.96 18.41 20.02
C HIS A 396 9.49 18.07 19.67
N LEU A 397 8.97 18.58 18.55
CA LEU A 397 7.56 18.45 18.21
C LEU A 397 7.33 17.48 17.05
N ALA A 398 6.24 16.73 17.15
CA ALA A 398 5.75 15.84 16.10
C ALA A 398 4.22 15.88 16.02
N GLY A 399 3.67 15.41 14.92
CA GLY A 399 2.23 15.32 14.74
C GLY A 399 1.79 14.21 13.82
N ILE A 400 0.59 13.67 14.11
CA ILE A 400 -0.14 12.76 13.24
C ILE A 400 -1.55 13.32 13.05
N ARG A 401 -2.02 13.37 11.81
CA ARG A 401 -3.42 13.54 11.46
C ARG A 401 -3.95 12.21 10.96
N TYR A 402 -4.94 11.64 11.62
CA TYR A 402 -5.51 10.34 11.30
C TYR A 402 -7.01 10.48 11.06
N SER A 403 -7.49 10.05 9.90
CA SER A 403 -8.88 10.22 9.49
C SER A 403 -9.51 8.90 9.12
N VAL A 404 -10.77 8.68 9.53
CA VAL A 404 -11.58 7.53 9.16
C VAL A 404 -12.89 7.99 8.51
N THR A 405 -13.27 7.32 7.42
CA THR A 405 -14.51 7.60 6.68
C THR A 405 -15.25 6.29 6.40
N PRO A 406 -16.38 6.01 7.09
CA PRO A 406 -17.24 4.87 6.76
C PRO A 406 -17.82 5.04 5.34
N LYS A 407 -17.58 4.06 4.44
CA LYS A 407 -18.04 4.14 3.04
C LYS A 407 -19.44 3.56 2.82
N ASN A 408 -19.80 2.47 3.50
CA ASN A 408 -21.05 1.76 3.30
C ASN A 408 -21.87 1.51 4.57
N TYR A 409 -21.42 2.00 5.72
CA TYR A 409 -22.07 1.79 7.02
C TYR A 409 -22.18 3.08 7.84
N SER A 410 -23.02 3.02 8.89
CA SER A 410 -23.06 3.99 10.00
C SER A 410 -23.13 3.19 11.29
N GLY A 411 -22.41 3.59 12.35
CA GLY A 411 -22.34 2.83 13.59
C GLY A 411 -21.46 3.49 14.63
N LYS A 412 -21.22 2.77 15.73
CA LYS A 412 -20.29 3.20 16.79
C LYS A 412 -18.86 2.98 16.33
N VAL A 413 -18.03 4.01 16.43
CA VAL A 413 -16.59 3.96 16.12
C VAL A 413 -15.81 4.39 17.35
N THR A 414 -14.72 3.70 17.63
CA THR A 414 -13.76 4.07 18.67
C THR A 414 -12.39 4.29 18.02
N LEU A 415 -11.79 5.48 18.28
CA LEU A 415 -10.40 5.77 17.99
C LEU A 415 -9.63 5.80 19.32
N ARG A 416 -8.50 5.09 19.40
CA ARG A 416 -7.63 5.06 20.58
C ARG A 416 -6.26 5.61 20.23
N SER A 417 -5.83 6.64 20.95
CA SER A 417 -4.47 7.22 20.86
C SER A 417 -3.66 6.77 22.07
N ALA A 418 -2.43 6.30 21.88
CA ALA A 418 -1.59 5.81 22.97
C ALA A 418 -0.12 6.23 22.86
N ILE A 419 0.60 6.18 23.99
CA ILE A 419 2.07 6.20 24.06
C ILE A 419 2.51 4.93 24.76
N ASP A 420 3.47 4.21 24.15
CA ASP A 420 4.01 2.95 24.66
C ASP A 420 5.50 3.08 24.97
N GLY A 421 5.86 3.10 26.23
CA GLY A 421 7.24 3.09 26.73
C GLY A 421 7.73 1.68 27.13
N THR A 422 6.99 0.63 26.82
CA THR A 422 7.39 -0.76 27.08
C THR A 422 8.22 -1.37 25.97
N VAL A 423 8.48 -0.60 24.90
CA VAL A 423 9.22 -0.99 23.71
C VAL A 423 10.62 -1.52 24.06
N ILE A 424 11.12 -2.41 23.23
CA ILE A 424 12.46 -3.00 23.33
C ILE A 424 13.21 -2.84 22.00
N ASN A 425 14.52 -3.04 22.04
CA ASN A 425 15.31 -3.16 20.82
C ASN A 425 15.09 -4.53 20.19
N TYR A 426 14.40 -4.60 19.07
CA TYR A 426 14.03 -5.86 18.41
C TYR A 426 14.22 -5.84 16.88
N GLY A 427 14.66 -4.71 16.33
CA GLY A 427 14.77 -4.47 14.90
C GLY A 427 15.79 -5.30 14.17
N VAL A 428 16.84 -5.81 14.88
CA VAL A 428 17.93 -6.58 14.26
C VAL A 428 17.91 -8.03 14.73
N PRO A 429 17.56 -9.01 13.87
CA PRO A 429 17.38 -10.42 14.25
C PRO A 429 18.58 -11.01 15.01
N ARG A 430 19.82 -10.74 14.58
CA ARG A 430 21.04 -11.27 15.20
C ARG A 430 21.31 -10.77 16.62
N TYR A 431 20.59 -9.74 17.10
CA TYR A 431 20.73 -9.18 18.45
C TYR A 431 19.62 -9.64 19.41
N ARG A 432 18.59 -10.34 18.93
CA ARG A 432 17.41 -10.74 19.71
C ARG A 432 17.71 -11.68 20.88
N GLU A 433 18.80 -12.44 20.82
CA GLU A 433 19.27 -13.29 21.93
C GLU A 433 19.97 -12.51 23.06
N LEU A 434 20.24 -11.22 22.85
CA LEU A 434 20.88 -10.33 23.82
C LEU A 434 19.80 -9.61 24.65
N ASN A 435 20.25 -9.00 25.78
CA ASN A 435 19.35 -8.16 26.55
C ASN A 435 18.98 -6.90 25.75
N SER A 436 17.70 -6.72 25.50
CA SER A 436 17.15 -5.66 24.63
C SER A 436 16.26 -4.65 25.36
N LYS A 437 16.04 -4.83 26.68
CA LYS A 437 15.20 -3.97 27.50
C LYS A 437 16.00 -2.80 28.07
N HIS A 438 16.04 -1.71 27.32
CA HIS A 438 16.82 -0.52 27.68
C HIS A 438 16.08 0.44 28.61
N LEU A 439 14.76 0.47 28.56
CA LEU A 439 13.90 1.44 29.22
C LEU A 439 13.26 0.89 30.50
N SER A 440 13.15 1.76 31.50
CA SER A 440 12.39 1.53 32.73
C SER A 440 11.37 2.67 32.88
N PRO A 441 10.07 2.38 32.96
CA PRO A 441 9.04 3.38 33.23
C PRO A 441 9.25 4.05 34.60
N ILE A 442 9.06 5.35 34.66
CA ILE A 442 9.14 6.17 35.88
C ILE A 442 7.75 6.71 36.24
N SER A 443 7.10 7.39 35.32
CA SER A 443 5.75 7.93 35.52
C SER A 443 4.87 7.75 34.29
N VAL A 444 3.56 7.65 34.53
CA VAL A 444 2.51 7.57 33.49
C VAL A 444 1.33 8.40 33.98
N VAL A 445 1.11 9.56 33.36
CA VAL A 445 0.14 10.54 33.88
C VAL A 445 -0.84 10.99 32.79
N LYS A 446 -2.10 11.20 33.18
CA LYS A 446 -3.08 11.97 32.40
C LYS A 446 -3.26 13.30 33.09
N GLU A 447 -2.90 14.36 32.39
CA GLU A 447 -3.02 15.75 32.87
C GLU A 447 -4.02 16.53 32.03
N GLN A 448 -4.28 17.78 32.38
CA GLN A 448 -5.15 18.68 31.61
C GLN A 448 -4.59 18.93 30.18
N GLY A 449 -3.27 18.81 30.01
CA GLY A 449 -2.58 18.96 28.71
C GLY A 449 -2.58 17.70 27.79
N GLY A 450 -2.97 16.54 28.28
CA GLY A 450 -2.94 15.30 27.50
C GLY A 450 -2.38 14.09 28.24
N LEU A 451 -1.84 13.14 27.50
CA LEU A 451 -1.17 11.94 28.01
C LEU A 451 0.32 12.22 28.21
N SER A 452 0.92 11.72 29.28
CA SER A 452 2.35 11.85 29.57
C SER A 452 2.96 10.53 29.97
N ILE A 453 4.20 10.30 29.51
CA ILE A 453 5.03 9.18 29.92
C ILE A 453 6.47 9.66 30.16
N LEU A 454 7.05 9.27 31.30
CA LEU A 454 8.47 9.41 31.57
C LEU A 454 9.09 8.03 31.70
N VAL A 455 10.11 7.77 30.90
CA VAL A 455 10.95 6.55 31.02
C VAL A 455 12.40 6.94 31.25
N ARG A 456 13.17 6.00 31.75
CA ARG A 456 14.62 6.18 31.99
C ARG A 456 15.41 5.02 31.44
N THR A 457 16.50 5.30 30.75
CA THR A 457 17.45 4.25 30.34
C THR A 457 18.08 3.60 31.57
N SER A 458 18.21 2.27 31.54
CA SER A 458 18.56 1.49 32.74
C SER A 458 19.95 1.81 33.30
N THR A 459 20.96 2.03 32.46
CA THR A 459 22.36 2.23 32.84
C THR A 459 22.83 3.67 32.62
N SER A 460 22.58 4.23 31.43
CA SER A 460 23.00 5.60 31.09
C SER A 460 22.19 6.68 31.82
N LYS A 461 21.05 6.32 32.42
CA LYS A 461 20.20 7.19 33.26
C LYS A 461 19.62 8.40 32.53
N VAL A 462 19.49 8.34 31.23
CA VAL A 462 18.82 9.38 30.44
C VAL A 462 17.32 9.28 30.66
N ASN A 463 16.71 10.37 31.12
CA ASN A 463 15.26 10.52 31.19
C ASN A 463 14.75 10.88 29.78
N ILE A 464 13.65 10.26 29.36
CA ILE A 464 12.95 10.54 28.11
C ILE A 464 11.49 10.79 28.46
N CYS A 465 11.01 11.99 28.20
CA CYS A 465 9.63 12.39 28.41
C CYS A 465 8.92 12.57 27.08
N MET A 466 7.69 12.04 26.98
CA MET A 466 6.79 12.27 25.86
C MET A 466 5.42 12.71 26.39
N HIS A 467 4.92 13.81 25.84
CA HIS A 467 3.53 14.25 26.02
C HIS A 467 2.77 14.14 24.70
N ALA A 468 1.50 13.78 24.76
CA ALA A 468 0.62 13.74 23.59
C ALA A 468 -0.72 14.43 23.89
N LYS A 469 -1.09 15.37 23.03
CA LYS A 469 -2.38 16.06 23.02
C LYS A 469 -3.20 15.57 21.83
N THR A 470 -4.47 15.27 22.07
CA THR A 470 -5.36 14.74 21.03
C THR A 470 -6.54 15.67 20.78
N ILE A 471 -6.82 15.97 19.51
CA ILE A 471 -7.94 16.79 19.05
C ILE A 471 -8.82 15.96 18.12
N LEU A 472 -10.11 15.80 18.46
CA LEU A 472 -11.07 15.05 17.64
C LEU A 472 -12.04 16.00 16.95
N SER A 473 -12.24 15.78 15.65
CA SER A 473 -13.19 16.53 14.82
C SER A 473 -14.02 15.63 13.92
N GLY A 474 -15.22 16.09 13.56
CA GLY A 474 -16.09 15.45 12.57
C GLY A 474 -16.46 16.45 11.48
N ASN A 475 -16.13 16.18 10.22
CA ASN A 475 -16.28 17.10 9.09
C ASN A 475 -15.71 18.51 9.36
N GLY A 476 -14.55 18.60 10.02
CA GLY A 476 -13.86 19.86 10.30
C GLY A 476 -14.41 20.66 11.48
N THR A 477 -15.37 20.12 12.26
CA THR A 477 -15.87 20.74 13.48
C THR A 477 -15.57 19.88 14.69
N HIS A 478 -15.42 20.50 15.87
CA HIS A 478 -15.22 19.77 17.11
C HIS A 478 -16.30 18.69 17.30
N LEU A 479 -15.90 17.49 17.69
CA LEU A 479 -16.79 16.35 17.92
C LEU A 479 -16.76 15.95 19.39
N ASP A 480 -17.95 15.95 20.03
CA ASP A 480 -18.11 15.37 21.35
C ASP A 480 -18.08 13.83 21.24
N ALA A 481 -17.25 13.22 22.07
CA ALA A 481 -17.09 11.78 22.14
C ALA A 481 -17.00 11.31 23.59
N GLU A 482 -17.46 10.10 23.85
CA GLU A 482 -17.21 9.43 25.13
C GLU A 482 -15.73 9.12 25.23
N LYS A 483 -15.12 9.50 26.37
CA LYS A 483 -13.67 9.35 26.60
C LYS A 483 -13.43 8.32 27.67
N ASP A 484 -12.47 7.43 27.42
CA ASP A 484 -11.96 6.46 28.38
C ASP A 484 -10.43 6.51 28.39
N VAL A 485 -9.82 6.40 29.57
CA VAL A 485 -8.36 6.44 29.75
C VAL A 485 -7.91 5.16 30.40
N TYR A 486 -7.01 4.47 29.72
CA TYR A 486 -6.32 3.29 30.25
C TYR A 486 -4.87 3.62 30.58
N LYS A 487 -4.40 3.15 31.74
CA LYS A 487 -3.02 3.32 32.23
C LYS A 487 -2.48 2.00 32.73
N ASP A 488 -1.25 1.71 32.34
CA ASP A 488 -0.45 0.61 32.89
C ASP A 488 1.00 1.07 33.07
N MET A 489 1.85 0.25 33.67
CA MET A 489 3.26 0.58 33.85
C MET A 489 3.96 0.72 32.50
N GLY A 490 4.24 1.95 32.10
CA GLY A 490 4.89 2.29 30.83
C GLY A 490 3.98 2.39 29.62
N TYR A 491 2.65 2.37 29.82
CA TYR A 491 1.67 2.54 28.73
C TYR A 491 0.51 3.44 29.15
N ILE A 492 0.09 4.32 28.26
CA ILE A 492 -1.10 5.15 28.48
C ILE A 492 -1.85 5.36 27.17
N SER A 493 -3.17 5.27 27.23
CA SER A 493 -4.04 5.54 26.08
C SER A 493 -5.29 6.31 26.45
N GLU A 494 -5.83 7.05 25.48
CA GLU A 494 -7.14 7.70 25.56
C GLU A 494 -7.97 7.27 24.36
N SER A 495 -9.16 6.73 24.62
CA SER A 495 -10.12 6.26 23.63
C SER A 495 -11.25 7.27 23.45
N TYR A 496 -11.70 7.46 22.23
CA TYR A 496 -12.79 8.37 21.83
C TYR A 496 -13.85 7.56 21.11
N THR A 497 -15.02 7.37 21.73
CA THR A 497 -16.13 6.63 21.17
C THR A 497 -17.25 7.57 20.74
N PHE A 498 -17.69 7.45 19.49
CA PHE A 498 -18.71 8.30 18.89
C PHE A 498 -19.55 7.54 17.84
N LYS A 499 -20.67 8.14 17.43
CA LYS A 499 -21.53 7.59 16.38
C LYS A 499 -21.14 8.15 15.02
N ALA A 500 -20.50 7.33 14.22
CA ALA A 500 -20.11 7.67 12.86
C ALA A 500 -21.28 7.49 11.87
N ARG A 501 -21.30 8.32 10.82
CA ARG A 501 -22.28 8.26 9.72
C ARG A 501 -21.58 7.96 8.41
N LYS A 502 -22.23 7.19 7.56
CA LYS A 502 -21.77 6.90 6.19
C LYS A 502 -21.33 8.17 5.46
N GLU A 503 -20.20 8.10 4.73
CA GLU A 503 -19.60 9.17 3.92
C GLU A 503 -19.23 10.45 4.72
N LYS A 504 -19.09 10.34 6.04
CA LYS A 504 -18.59 11.44 6.89
C LYS A 504 -17.21 11.13 7.43
N THR A 505 -16.31 12.10 7.33
CA THR A 505 -14.92 11.96 7.79
C THR A 505 -14.78 12.40 9.24
N TYR A 506 -14.10 11.59 10.02
CA TYR A 506 -13.75 11.84 11.42
C TYR A 506 -12.25 11.86 11.55
N THR A 507 -11.70 12.92 12.09
CA THR A 507 -10.25 13.16 12.16
C THR A 507 -9.79 13.30 13.59
N LEU A 508 -8.74 12.56 13.93
CA LEU A 508 -8.00 12.65 15.18
C LEU A 508 -6.63 13.24 14.86
N GLU A 509 -6.34 14.43 15.40
CA GLU A 509 -5.00 15.00 15.39
C GLU A 509 -4.30 14.65 16.71
N LYS A 510 -3.12 14.06 16.62
CA LYS A 510 -2.23 13.77 17.74
C LYS A 510 -1.00 14.62 17.62
N LEU A 511 -0.81 15.54 18.57
CA LEU A 511 0.36 16.41 18.67
C LEU A 511 1.24 15.88 19.80
N VAL A 512 2.54 15.79 19.58
CA VAL A 512 3.47 15.13 20.50
C VAL A 512 4.68 16.02 20.73
N SER A 513 5.13 16.09 21.99
CA SER A 513 6.44 16.63 22.34
C SER A 513 7.33 15.55 22.92
N ILE A 514 8.64 15.61 22.61
CA ILE A 514 9.67 14.65 23.00
C ILE A 514 10.87 15.39 23.54
N CYS A 515 11.19 15.21 24.83
CA CYS A 515 12.33 15.83 25.49
C CYS A 515 13.15 14.80 26.25
N THR A 516 14.44 15.07 26.43
CA THR A 516 15.34 14.24 27.22
C THR A 516 16.11 15.05 28.26
N SER A 517 16.64 14.38 29.26
CA SER A 517 17.56 15.00 30.25
C SER A 517 18.94 15.34 29.67
N LYS A 518 19.18 15.13 28.37
CA LYS A 518 20.41 15.52 27.65
C LYS A 518 20.26 16.83 26.87
N ASP A 519 19.07 17.41 26.84
CA ASP A 519 18.80 18.61 26.06
C ASP A 519 19.44 19.82 26.74
N CYS A 520 20.54 20.32 26.14
CA CYS A 520 21.44 21.30 26.75
C CYS A 520 20.84 22.71 26.98
N ASP A 521 19.77 23.04 26.27
CA ASP A 521 19.12 24.34 26.33
C ASP A 521 18.09 24.45 27.48
N ASN A 522 17.85 23.36 28.22
CA ASN A 522 16.81 23.27 29.21
C ASN A 522 17.42 22.98 30.61
N ASP A 523 17.62 24.03 31.43
CA ASP A 523 17.91 23.85 32.86
C ASP A 523 16.70 23.29 33.66
N GLY A 524 15.58 23.00 32.99
CA GLY A 524 14.31 22.53 33.56
C GLY A 524 14.13 21.00 33.55
N ASP A 525 13.10 20.54 34.25
CA ASP A 525 12.67 19.16 34.22
C ASP A 525 12.13 18.81 32.79
N PRO A 526 12.59 17.71 32.13
CA PRO A 526 12.07 17.32 30.83
C PRO A 526 10.53 17.20 30.76
N GLU A 527 9.86 16.87 31.86
CA GLU A 527 8.40 16.82 31.93
C GLU A 527 7.76 18.21 31.79
N GLU A 528 8.26 19.22 32.54
CA GLU A 528 7.75 20.61 32.48
C GLU A 528 7.98 21.21 31.08
N VAL A 529 9.21 21.10 30.58
CA VAL A 529 9.60 21.64 29.26
C VAL A 529 8.79 21.02 28.13
N SER A 530 8.64 19.69 28.14
CA SER A 530 7.86 18.96 27.13
C SER A 530 6.38 19.40 27.15
N LEU A 531 5.80 19.64 28.34
CA LEU A 531 4.43 20.08 28.46
C LEU A 531 4.25 21.54 27.96
N GLU A 532 5.15 22.44 28.30
CA GLU A 532 5.13 23.82 27.83
C GLU A 532 5.19 23.91 26.32
N MET A 533 6.12 23.18 25.67
CA MET A 533 6.25 23.14 24.21
C MET A 533 4.97 22.64 23.54
N LEU A 534 4.31 21.63 24.10
CA LEU A 534 3.08 21.09 23.54
C LEU A 534 1.89 22.05 23.68
N GLN A 535 1.87 22.88 24.69
CA GLN A 535 0.82 23.90 24.89
C GLN A 535 0.85 25.01 23.83
N GLU A 536 2.01 25.30 23.25
CA GLU A 536 2.18 26.28 22.17
C GLU A 536 1.65 25.83 20.81
N VAL A 537 1.28 24.53 20.65
CA VAL A 537 0.81 23.95 19.39
C VAL A 537 -0.69 23.73 19.45
N ASP A 538 -1.46 24.44 18.62
CA ASP A 538 -2.92 24.40 18.62
C ASP A 538 -3.51 23.37 17.66
N SER A 539 -2.82 23.04 16.55
CA SER A 539 -3.30 22.14 15.51
C SER A 539 -2.17 21.53 14.70
N PHE A 540 -2.49 20.45 13.99
CA PHE A 540 -1.58 19.85 13.01
C PHE A 540 -1.22 20.84 11.88
N ASP A 541 -2.18 21.62 11.37
CA ASP A 541 -1.92 22.60 10.31
C ASP A 541 -0.95 23.71 10.73
N GLY A 542 -1.07 24.19 11.99
CA GLY A 542 -0.14 25.16 12.54
C GLY A 542 1.29 24.63 12.65
N LEU A 543 1.43 23.37 13.09
CA LEU A 543 2.72 22.68 13.16
C LEU A 543 3.29 22.43 11.76
N TYR A 544 2.45 21.95 10.83
CA TYR A 544 2.84 21.64 9.46
C TYR A 544 3.33 22.88 8.68
N GLY A 545 2.66 24.03 8.83
CA GLY A 545 3.07 25.25 8.15
C GLY A 545 4.52 25.64 8.46
N LYS A 546 4.88 25.68 9.75
CA LYS A 546 6.24 26.01 10.22
C LYS A 546 7.26 24.94 9.79
N HIS A 547 6.89 23.67 9.87
CA HIS A 547 7.70 22.53 9.43
C HIS A 547 8.06 22.62 7.93
N ARG A 548 7.06 22.89 7.08
CA ARG A 548 7.25 23.07 5.63
C ARG A 548 8.22 24.22 5.32
N ASP A 549 8.02 25.37 5.94
CA ASP A 549 8.86 26.55 5.73
C ASP A 549 10.32 26.30 6.19
N ALA A 550 10.53 25.45 7.21
CA ALA A 550 11.86 25.05 7.63
C ALA A 550 12.52 24.08 6.64
N TRP A 551 11.79 23.11 6.08
CA TRP A 551 12.29 22.23 5.05
C TRP A 551 12.61 22.97 3.74
N GLU A 552 11.80 23.94 3.34
CA GLU A 552 12.06 24.78 2.17
C GLU A 552 13.44 25.46 2.27
N ARG A 553 13.77 26.04 3.44
CA ARG A 553 15.10 26.62 3.68
C ARG A 553 16.25 25.60 3.60
N LEU A 554 16.05 24.36 4.01
CA LEU A 554 17.07 23.32 3.89
C LEU A 554 17.27 22.89 2.43
N TRP A 555 16.18 22.75 1.68
CA TRP A 555 16.24 22.41 0.25
C TRP A 555 16.87 23.53 -0.58
N ASP A 556 16.62 24.79 -0.27
CA ASP A 556 17.29 25.92 -0.94
C ASP A 556 18.83 25.86 -0.86
N LEU A 557 19.36 25.19 0.18
CA LEU A 557 20.80 25.01 0.38
C LEU A 557 21.35 23.70 -0.23
N ALA A 558 20.53 22.66 -0.35
CA ALA A 558 21.00 21.30 -0.58
C ALA A 558 20.47 20.65 -1.87
N ASP A 559 19.51 21.26 -2.56
CA ASP A 559 18.92 20.69 -3.78
C ASP A 559 19.88 20.70 -4.96
N PHE A 560 19.77 19.67 -5.81
CA PHE A 560 20.44 19.53 -7.09
C PHE A 560 19.44 19.18 -8.17
N GLU A 561 19.55 19.80 -9.31
CA GLU A 561 18.75 19.46 -10.48
C GLU A 561 19.56 18.58 -11.46
N ILE A 562 18.99 17.42 -11.81
CA ILE A 562 19.54 16.47 -12.79
C ILE A 562 18.62 16.47 -14.01
N GLU A 563 19.11 17.03 -15.13
CA GLU A 563 18.37 17.00 -16.37
C GLU A 563 18.44 15.62 -17.04
N GLY A 564 17.30 15.12 -17.53
CA GLY A 564 17.22 13.95 -18.39
C GLY A 564 17.11 12.59 -17.66
N ASP A 565 17.43 12.51 -16.37
CA ASP A 565 17.30 11.28 -15.59
C ASP A 565 16.45 11.46 -14.32
N ARG A 566 15.14 11.20 -14.45
CA ARG A 566 14.18 11.32 -13.33
C ARG A 566 14.43 10.32 -12.20
N PHE A 567 14.97 9.15 -12.52
CA PHE A 567 15.26 8.15 -11.49
C PHE A 567 16.44 8.62 -10.64
N ALA A 568 17.53 9.07 -11.28
CA ALA A 568 18.68 9.63 -10.56
C ALA A 568 18.27 10.84 -9.71
N GLN A 569 17.41 11.74 -10.24
CA GLN A 569 16.88 12.88 -9.49
C GLN A 569 16.12 12.43 -8.22
N LYS A 570 15.21 11.45 -8.33
CA LYS A 570 14.47 10.90 -7.17
C LYS A 570 15.42 10.28 -6.15
N VAL A 571 16.41 9.52 -6.61
CA VAL A 571 17.40 8.88 -5.72
C VAL A 571 18.22 9.91 -4.94
N ILE A 572 18.66 10.98 -5.61
CA ILE A 572 19.39 12.08 -4.96
C ILE A 572 18.51 12.78 -3.91
N HIS A 573 17.25 13.11 -4.23
CA HIS A 573 16.34 13.69 -3.24
C HIS A 573 16.16 12.78 -2.04
N LEU A 574 16.00 11.47 -2.25
CA LEU A 574 15.88 10.49 -1.16
C LEU A 574 17.13 10.45 -0.28
N HIS A 575 18.32 10.46 -0.86
CA HIS A 575 19.58 10.47 -0.11
C HIS A 575 19.74 11.76 0.70
N ILE A 576 19.51 12.93 0.09
CA ILE A 576 19.59 14.23 0.79
C ILE A 576 18.55 14.27 1.92
N TYR A 577 17.32 13.85 1.65
CA TYR A 577 16.27 13.77 2.67
C TYR A 577 16.72 12.94 3.89
N HIS A 578 17.25 11.74 3.68
CA HIS A 578 17.71 10.88 4.77
C HIS A 578 18.94 11.42 5.50
N LEU A 579 19.83 12.13 4.81
CA LEU A 579 20.92 12.84 5.46
C LEU A 579 20.36 13.92 6.40
N LEU A 580 19.42 14.75 5.95
CA LEU A 580 18.81 15.81 6.75
C LEU A 580 17.93 15.27 7.89
N VAL A 581 17.29 14.12 7.72
CA VAL A 581 16.58 13.41 8.80
C VAL A 581 17.54 12.95 9.89
N THR A 582 18.77 12.58 9.53
CA THR A 582 19.79 12.07 10.47
C THR A 582 20.62 13.20 11.09
N GLY A 583 20.98 14.18 10.28
CA GLY A 583 21.80 15.34 10.70
C GLY A 583 21.22 16.64 10.12
N SER A 584 20.87 17.57 10.98
CA SER A 584 20.29 18.85 10.64
C SER A 584 20.88 19.96 11.51
N PRO A 585 20.53 21.23 11.33
CA PRO A 585 20.96 22.30 12.23
C PRO A 585 20.68 22.04 13.73
N HIS A 586 19.71 21.17 14.04
CA HIS A 586 19.39 20.80 15.43
C HIS A 586 20.48 19.98 16.12
N ASN A 587 21.38 19.33 15.36
CA ASN A 587 22.48 18.55 15.93
C ASN A 587 23.62 19.43 16.48
N THR A 588 23.68 20.72 16.17
CA THR A 588 24.78 21.61 16.57
C THR A 588 24.96 21.75 18.09
N LYS A 589 23.90 21.41 18.85
CA LYS A 589 23.90 21.48 20.31
C LYS A 589 23.78 20.09 20.99
N ILE A 590 23.83 19.02 20.22
CA ILE A 590 23.66 17.65 20.71
C ILE A 590 25.00 16.92 20.62
N ASP A 591 25.37 16.20 21.68
CA ASP A 591 26.53 15.28 21.68
C ASP A 591 26.14 13.98 20.92
N ALA A 592 26.16 14.06 19.58
CA ALA A 592 25.81 12.96 18.69
C ALA A 592 26.51 13.15 17.35
N GLY A 593 27.05 12.06 16.79
CA GLY A 593 27.55 11.98 15.41
C GLY A 593 26.53 11.30 14.52
N ILE A 594 26.94 10.96 13.30
CA ILE A 594 26.10 10.28 12.30
C ILE A 594 26.27 8.75 12.43
N PRO A 595 25.25 8.02 12.93
CA PRO A 595 25.33 6.56 12.97
C PRO A 595 25.37 5.97 11.56
N ALA A 596 26.02 4.80 11.40
CA ALA A 596 26.15 4.11 10.12
C ALA A 596 24.83 3.82 9.38
N ARG A 597 23.71 3.79 10.11
CA ARG A 597 22.34 3.63 9.58
C ARG A 597 21.46 4.84 9.87
N GLY A 598 22.05 5.99 10.19
CA GLY A 598 21.29 7.16 10.59
C GLY A 598 20.37 6.89 11.79
N LEU A 599 19.28 7.62 11.90
CA LEU A 599 18.26 7.46 12.94
C LEU A 599 17.12 6.49 12.52
N HIS A 600 17.40 5.55 11.59
CA HIS A 600 16.38 4.69 10.98
C HIS A 600 16.28 3.30 11.60
N GLY A 601 17.17 2.96 12.55
CA GLY A 601 17.17 1.63 13.17
C GLY A 601 18.44 1.31 13.97
N GLU A 602 18.47 0.11 14.51
CA GLU A 602 19.46 -0.39 15.48
C GLU A 602 20.66 -1.11 14.85
N ALA A 603 20.71 -1.22 13.52
CA ALA A 603 21.79 -1.94 12.86
C ALA A 603 23.13 -1.27 13.19
N TYR A 604 24.17 -2.09 13.32
CA TYR A 604 25.48 -1.67 13.84
C TYR A 604 25.42 -1.03 15.24
N ARG A 605 24.33 -1.28 16.00
CA ARG A 605 24.06 -0.72 17.34
C ARG A 605 24.00 0.81 17.36
N GLY A 606 23.76 1.44 16.21
CA GLY A 606 23.78 2.89 16.04
C GLY A 606 25.17 3.51 16.20
N HIS A 607 26.24 2.71 16.14
CA HIS A 607 27.60 3.26 16.28
C HIS A 607 28.03 4.00 15.01
N ILE A 608 28.95 4.93 15.21
CA ILE A 608 29.61 5.70 14.16
C ILE A 608 30.78 4.88 13.65
N PHE A 609 30.90 4.77 12.31
CA PHE A 609 31.98 4.05 11.65
C PHE A 609 32.57 4.90 10.52
N TRP A 610 33.31 4.27 9.62
CA TRP A 610 33.95 4.92 8.48
C TRP A 610 32.97 5.49 7.43
N ASP A 611 31.69 5.16 7.52
CA ASP A 611 30.61 5.68 6.66
C ASP A 611 30.54 7.22 6.70
N GLU A 612 30.95 7.85 7.80
CA GLU A 612 31.02 9.32 7.91
C GLU A 612 31.91 9.94 6.82
N LEU A 613 32.97 9.25 6.35
CA LEU A 613 33.82 9.72 5.27
C LEU A 613 33.03 10.02 3.97
N PHE A 614 31.92 9.35 3.75
CA PHE A 614 31.07 9.53 2.57
C PHE A 614 29.99 10.58 2.76
N VAL A 615 29.52 10.80 3.98
CA VAL A 615 28.45 11.74 4.26
C VAL A 615 28.94 13.13 4.67
N MET A 616 30.12 13.20 5.32
CA MET A 616 30.72 14.48 5.74
C MET A 616 30.95 15.48 4.61
N PRO A 617 31.33 15.10 3.35
CA PRO A 617 31.43 16.05 2.25
C PRO A 617 30.16 16.82 1.97
N PHE A 618 28.98 16.19 2.12
CA PHE A 618 27.68 16.84 1.98
C PHE A 618 27.49 17.93 3.05
N TYR A 619 27.72 17.61 4.32
CA TYR A 619 27.57 18.59 5.40
C TYR A 619 28.62 19.69 5.33
N ASN A 620 29.86 19.36 4.99
CA ASN A 620 30.92 20.37 4.80
C ASN A 620 30.57 21.40 3.73
N LEU A 621 29.90 20.96 2.67
CA LEU A 621 29.54 21.82 1.56
C LEU A 621 28.29 22.67 1.85
N HIS A 622 27.27 22.08 2.43
CA HIS A 622 25.94 22.69 2.56
C HIS A 622 25.61 23.17 3.97
N PHE A 623 26.17 22.52 5.02
CA PHE A 623 25.83 22.75 6.43
C PHE A 623 27.07 22.74 7.32
N ALA A 624 28.00 23.65 7.09
CA ALA A 624 29.31 23.67 7.74
C ALA A 624 29.25 23.72 9.27
N GLU A 625 28.25 24.33 9.87
CA GLU A 625 28.06 24.36 11.33
C GLU A 625 27.70 22.97 11.86
N VAL A 626 26.85 22.23 11.15
CA VAL A 626 26.51 20.84 11.47
C VAL A 626 27.75 19.94 11.36
N ALA A 627 28.53 20.11 10.29
CA ALA A 627 29.79 19.37 10.11
C ALA A 627 30.80 19.60 11.23
N ARG A 628 30.84 20.82 11.79
CA ARG A 628 31.74 21.13 12.92
C ARG A 628 31.26 20.54 14.24
N SER A 629 29.97 20.31 14.41
CA SER A 629 29.42 19.74 15.63
C SER A 629 29.64 18.22 15.74
N PHE A 630 29.79 17.54 14.60
CA PHE A 630 30.14 16.13 14.53
C PHE A 630 31.65 15.90 14.71
#